data_7fcd34989c5376a58f384b1361eef073
#
_entry.id   7fcd34989c5376a58f384b1361eef073
#
_cell.length_a   1.000
_cell.length_b   1.000
_cell.length_c   1.000
_cell.angle_alpha   90.00
_cell.angle_beta   90.00
_cell.angle_gamma   90.00
#
_symmetry.space_group_name_H-M   'P 1'
#
loop_
_entity.id
_entity.type
_entity.pdbx_description
1 polymer ?
#
loop_
_entity_poly.entity_id
_entity_poly.type
_entity_poly.pdbx_seq_one_letter_code
_entity_poly.pdbx_strand_id
1 'polypeptide(L)'
;PGSRAARGRRGDESLLTRFRTARSGPLLFVRETLYSALGVIAVGLLLFAISGVWPPMVAVESGSMEPEMQRGDLIFVTEPERFTPDYARGGIVTVDVGSEEGYRSFGGTGSVIIYDPPDRVGSPIIHRAHFHVEAGENWYDRANPAYLNADDCESLSNCPAPHDGFITKGDANSRYDQASNIAGPVRPGWV
;
A
#
# COMPACT_ATOMS: atom_id res chain seq x y z
N PRO A 1 -48.09 -8.08 68.21
CA PRO A 1 -47.94 -8.71 66.94
C PRO A 1 -47.02 -7.90 66.06
N GLY A 2 -45.78 -8.37 65.92
CA GLY A 2 -44.69 -7.66 65.26
C GLY A 2 -44.70 -7.81 63.76
N SER A 3 -44.82 -6.71 63.06
CA SER A 3 -44.58 -6.61 61.61
C SER A 3 -43.06 -6.60 61.37
N ARG A 4 -42.53 -7.72 60.88
CA ARG A 4 -41.15 -7.81 60.33
C ARG A 4 -41.16 -7.23 58.92
N ALA A 5 -40.67 -6.00 58.81
CA ALA A 5 -40.39 -5.39 57.52
C ALA A 5 -39.33 -6.25 56.77
N ALA A 6 -39.73 -6.80 55.65
CA ALA A 6 -38.82 -7.48 54.70
C ALA A 6 -37.87 -6.45 54.14
N ARG A 7 -36.61 -6.44 54.60
CA ARG A 7 -35.49 -5.76 53.91
C ARG A 7 -35.23 -6.50 52.61
N GLY A 8 -35.74 -5.96 51.53
CA GLY A 8 -35.41 -6.40 50.21
C GLY A 8 -33.90 -6.33 50.01
N ARG A 9 -33.27 -7.47 49.72
CA ARG A 9 -31.92 -7.56 49.18
C ARG A 9 -31.91 -6.76 47.87
N ARG A 10 -31.38 -5.55 47.91
CA ARG A 10 -30.88 -4.92 46.69
C ARG A 10 -29.71 -5.79 46.25
N GLY A 11 -29.99 -6.65 45.28
CA GLY A 11 -28.96 -7.50 44.67
C GLY A 11 -27.81 -6.63 44.22
N ASP A 12 -26.60 -7.09 44.51
CA ASP A 12 -25.35 -6.58 43.97
C ASP A 12 -25.37 -6.78 42.45
N GLU A 13 -26.04 -5.86 41.75
CA GLU A 13 -25.87 -5.79 40.32
C GLU A 13 -24.41 -5.46 40.05
N SER A 14 -23.68 -6.40 39.45
CA SER A 14 -22.27 -6.21 39.13
C SER A 14 -22.10 -4.93 38.31
N LEU A 15 -21.00 -4.20 38.50
CA LEU A 15 -20.67 -3.00 37.72
C LEU A 15 -20.80 -3.24 36.21
N LEU A 16 -20.47 -4.46 35.76
CA LEU A 16 -20.62 -4.90 34.37
C LEU A 16 -22.08 -4.92 33.91
N THR A 17 -23.00 -5.41 34.75
CA THR A 17 -24.43 -5.41 34.40
C THR A 17 -24.98 -3.99 34.33
N ARG A 18 -24.60 -3.14 35.29
CA ARG A 18 -25.00 -1.70 35.29
C ARG A 18 -24.44 -0.96 34.07
N PHE A 19 -23.19 -1.25 33.66
CA PHE A 19 -22.60 -0.68 32.45
C PHE A 19 -23.32 -1.15 31.18
N ARG A 20 -23.63 -2.45 31.07
CA ARG A 20 -24.33 -3.02 29.90
C ARG A 20 -25.77 -2.54 29.77
N THR A 21 -26.47 -2.31 30.88
CA THR A 21 -27.89 -1.97 30.90
C THR A 21 -28.17 -0.47 31.08
N ALA A 22 -27.13 0.35 31.21
CA ALA A 22 -27.28 1.81 31.35
C ALA A 22 -28.02 2.39 30.13
N ARG A 23 -29.14 3.12 30.43
CA ARG A 23 -29.98 3.78 29.40
C ARG A 23 -29.87 5.30 29.42
N SER A 24 -29.12 5.86 30.38
CA SER A 24 -28.92 7.30 30.52
C SER A 24 -27.70 7.60 31.40
N GLY A 25 -27.21 8.84 31.34
CA GLY A 25 -26.12 9.34 32.18
C GLY A 25 -24.72 8.94 31.70
N PRO A 26 -23.68 9.21 32.55
CA PRO A 26 -22.26 9.04 32.15
C PRO A 26 -21.90 7.62 31.72
N LEU A 27 -22.51 6.61 32.32
CA LEU A 27 -22.22 5.19 31.97
C LEU A 27 -22.68 4.84 30.55
N LEU A 28 -23.81 5.37 30.10
CA LEU A 28 -24.26 5.25 28.72
C LEU A 28 -23.23 5.87 27.76
N PHE A 29 -22.86 7.12 28.03
CA PHE A 29 -21.89 7.83 27.20
C PHE A 29 -20.57 7.08 27.06
N VAL A 30 -20.01 6.61 28.19
CA VAL A 30 -18.76 5.83 28.18
C VAL A 30 -18.94 4.53 27.39
N ARG A 31 -20.06 3.84 27.54
CA ARG A 31 -20.33 2.60 26.80
C ARG A 31 -20.40 2.84 25.30
N GLU A 32 -21.15 3.84 24.84
CA GLU A 32 -21.29 4.16 23.41
C GLU A 32 -19.95 4.59 22.81
N THR A 33 -19.17 5.38 23.54
CA THR A 33 -17.81 5.77 23.11
C THR A 33 -16.91 4.57 22.98
N LEU A 34 -16.92 3.65 23.96
CA LEU A 34 -16.12 2.43 23.89
C LEU A 34 -16.54 1.53 22.72
N TYR A 35 -17.82 1.34 22.48
CA TYR A 35 -18.29 0.53 21.36
C TYR A 35 -17.92 1.17 20.01
N SER A 36 -18.02 2.48 19.88
CA SER A 36 -17.58 3.20 18.69
C SER A 36 -16.06 3.05 18.48
N ALA A 37 -15.26 3.21 19.53
CA ALA A 37 -13.82 3.04 19.47
C ALA A 37 -13.43 1.59 19.09
N LEU A 38 -14.09 0.59 19.71
CA LEU A 38 -13.87 -0.82 19.37
C LEU A 38 -14.27 -1.12 17.94
N GLY A 39 -15.36 -0.52 17.43
CA GLY A 39 -15.77 -0.65 16.04
C GLY A 39 -14.70 -0.11 15.07
N VAL A 40 -14.17 1.08 15.32
CA VAL A 40 -13.09 1.66 14.51
C VAL A 40 -11.83 0.78 14.54
N ILE A 41 -11.42 0.31 15.73
CA ILE A 41 -10.28 -0.60 15.88
C ILE A 41 -10.52 -1.90 15.11
N ALA A 42 -11.72 -2.49 15.21
CA ALA A 42 -12.06 -3.72 14.51
C ALA A 42 -11.97 -3.55 12.97
N VAL A 43 -12.47 -2.42 12.44
CA VAL A 43 -12.33 -2.09 11.01
C VAL A 43 -10.86 -1.93 10.62
N GLY A 44 -10.07 -1.19 11.42
CA GLY A 44 -8.64 -1.04 11.18
C GLY A 44 -7.88 -2.37 11.16
N LEU A 45 -8.19 -3.25 12.12
CA LEU A 45 -7.59 -4.59 12.19
C LEU A 45 -8.01 -5.48 11.00
N LEU A 46 -9.27 -5.37 10.55
CA LEU A 46 -9.74 -6.09 9.37
C LEU A 46 -9.01 -5.61 8.11
N LEU A 47 -8.88 -4.31 7.91
CA LEU A 47 -8.14 -3.75 6.78
C LEU A 47 -6.67 -4.17 6.81
N PHE A 48 -6.03 -4.14 7.98
CA PHE A 48 -4.66 -4.64 8.16
C PHE A 48 -4.56 -6.15 7.85
N ALA A 49 -5.51 -6.96 8.33
CA ALA A 49 -5.51 -8.39 8.05
C ALA A 49 -5.64 -8.72 6.55
N ILE A 50 -6.37 -7.88 5.78
CA ILE A 50 -6.48 -8.02 4.31
C ILE A 50 -5.22 -7.46 3.63
N SER A 51 -4.73 -6.31 4.04
CA SER A 51 -3.59 -5.60 3.45
C SER A 51 -2.25 -6.30 3.71
N GLY A 52 -1.97 -6.69 4.95
CA GLY A 52 -0.67 -7.16 5.42
C GLY A 52 0.28 -6.03 5.84
N VAL A 53 0.00 -4.78 5.45
CA VAL A 53 0.83 -3.61 5.74
C VAL A 53 0.08 -2.54 6.53
N TRP A 54 0.81 -1.69 7.23
CA TRP A 54 0.24 -0.57 7.96
C TRP A 54 0.98 0.75 7.64
N PRO A 55 0.28 1.81 7.27
CA PRO A 55 -1.18 1.92 7.05
C PRO A 55 -1.64 1.17 5.79
N PRO A 56 -2.88 0.62 5.76
CA PRO A 56 -3.38 -0.14 4.62
C PRO A 56 -3.79 0.74 3.43
N MET A 57 -3.67 2.05 3.55
CA MET A 57 -4.01 3.02 2.51
C MET A 57 -3.00 4.15 2.46
N VAL A 58 -2.71 4.65 1.26
CA VAL A 58 -1.86 5.81 1.01
C VAL A 58 -2.57 6.84 0.13
N ALA A 59 -2.26 8.12 0.33
CA ALA A 59 -2.79 9.20 -0.50
C ALA A 59 -1.89 9.44 -1.72
N VAL A 60 -2.48 9.65 -2.88
CA VAL A 60 -1.78 10.03 -4.11
C VAL A 60 -1.45 11.51 -4.06
N GLU A 61 -0.16 11.86 -4.08
CA GLU A 61 0.31 13.24 -3.94
C GLU A 61 0.63 13.92 -5.27
N SER A 62 0.78 13.15 -6.36
CA SER A 62 1.17 13.68 -7.69
C SER A 62 0.30 13.11 -8.81
N GLY A 63 0.39 13.72 -10.01
CA GLY A 63 -0.31 13.23 -11.21
C GLY A 63 0.51 12.25 -12.05
N SER A 64 1.59 11.68 -11.54
CA SER A 64 2.48 10.79 -12.33
C SER A 64 1.82 9.50 -12.80
N MET A 65 0.69 9.12 -12.21
CA MET A 65 -0.10 7.93 -12.54
C MET A 65 -1.45 8.26 -13.18
N GLU A 66 -1.67 9.49 -13.62
CA GLU A 66 -2.86 9.86 -14.39
C GLU A 66 -2.94 9.06 -15.71
N PRO A 67 -4.15 8.77 -16.20
CA PRO A 67 -5.46 9.21 -15.68
C PRO A 67 -6.05 8.34 -14.58
N GLU A 68 -5.47 7.15 -14.29
CA GLU A 68 -6.09 6.14 -13.43
C GLU A 68 -5.97 6.45 -11.92
N MET A 69 -4.99 7.26 -11.54
CA MET A 69 -4.80 7.76 -10.17
C MET A 69 -4.61 9.27 -10.21
N GLN A 70 -5.45 9.99 -9.50
CA GLN A 70 -5.42 11.44 -9.44
C GLN A 70 -4.90 11.91 -8.07
N ARG A 71 -4.36 13.11 -8.03
CA ARG A 71 -3.95 13.71 -6.76
C ARG A 71 -5.13 13.81 -5.80
N GLY A 72 -4.95 13.29 -4.59
CA GLY A 72 -5.99 13.24 -3.55
C GLY A 72 -6.72 11.90 -3.46
N ASP A 73 -6.54 10.99 -4.41
CA ASP A 73 -7.07 9.63 -4.31
C ASP A 73 -6.45 8.90 -3.13
N LEU A 74 -7.24 7.99 -2.54
CA LEU A 74 -6.80 7.10 -1.48
C LEU A 74 -6.72 5.66 -2.03
N ILE A 75 -5.51 5.11 -2.06
CA ILE A 75 -5.23 3.80 -2.65
C ILE A 75 -5.05 2.76 -1.55
N PHE A 76 -5.77 1.63 -1.67
CA PHE A 76 -5.58 0.47 -0.82
C PHE A 76 -4.32 -0.28 -1.24
N VAL A 77 -3.43 -0.52 -0.28
CA VAL A 77 -2.12 -1.16 -0.48
C VAL A 77 -2.14 -2.57 0.10
N THR A 78 -1.47 -3.49 -0.57
CA THR A 78 -1.25 -4.85 -0.09
C THR A 78 0.23 -5.17 -0.09
N GLU A 79 0.64 -6.05 0.82
CA GLU A 79 1.96 -6.65 0.80
C GLU A 79 2.27 -7.29 -0.57
N PRO A 80 3.49 -7.13 -1.13
CA PRO A 80 3.77 -7.51 -2.53
C PRO A 80 3.42 -8.95 -2.89
N GLU A 81 3.68 -9.91 -2.00
CA GLU A 81 3.40 -11.33 -2.26
C GLU A 81 1.94 -11.74 -2.00
N ARG A 82 1.09 -10.80 -1.55
CA ARG A 82 -0.30 -11.07 -1.25
C ARG A 82 -1.18 -10.93 -2.50
N PHE A 83 -1.93 -11.97 -2.81
CA PHE A 83 -2.85 -12.03 -3.97
C PHE A 83 -2.16 -11.92 -5.33
N THR A 84 -0.88 -12.26 -5.42
CA THR A 84 -0.13 -12.24 -6.67
C THR A 84 -0.05 -13.63 -7.31
N PRO A 85 0.00 -13.72 -8.66
CA PRO A 85 0.14 -14.98 -9.36
C PRO A 85 1.54 -15.57 -9.21
N ASP A 86 1.68 -16.87 -9.46
CA ASP A 86 2.93 -17.61 -9.30
C ASP A 86 4.06 -17.14 -10.23
N TYR A 87 3.72 -16.49 -11.36
CA TYR A 87 4.71 -15.92 -12.30
C TYR A 87 5.23 -14.54 -11.86
N ALA A 88 4.72 -13.98 -10.76
CA ALA A 88 5.24 -12.73 -10.21
C ALA A 88 6.63 -12.92 -9.60
N ARG A 89 7.53 -11.97 -9.82
CA ARG A 89 8.85 -11.96 -9.19
C ARG A 89 8.81 -11.11 -7.91
N GLY A 90 8.98 -11.75 -6.76
CA GLY A 90 8.86 -11.06 -5.46
C GLY A 90 7.52 -10.34 -5.29
N GLY A 91 6.42 -10.97 -5.76
CA GLY A 91 5.09 -10.41 -5.71
C GLY A 91 4.79 -9.31 -6.75
N ILE A 92 5.71 -9.03 -7.67
CA ILE A 92 5.56 -7.95 -8.68
C ILE A 92 5.50 -8.58 -10.07
N VAL A 93 4.44 -8.26 -10.82
CA VAL A 93 4.29 -8.59 -12.23
C VAL A 93 4.69 -7.36 -13.05
N THR A 94 5.73 -7.49 -13.85
CA THR A 94 6.22 -6.41 -14.70
C THR A 94 5.35 -6.25 -15.96
N VAL A 95 5.48 -5.12 -16.67
CA VAL A 95 4.71 -4.84 -17.90
C VAL A 95 5.00 -5.89 -18.98
N ASP A 96 6.26 -6.31 -19.14
CA ASP A 96 6.64 -7.35 -20.11
C ASP A 96 5.93 -8.69 -19.80
N VAL A 97 6.08 -9.21 -18.60
CA VAL A 97 5.39 -10.44 -18.15
C VAL A 97 3.87 -10.30 -18.18
N GLY A 98 3.35 -9.18 -17.67
CA GLY A 98 1.92 -8.94 -17.66
C GLY A 98 1.30 -8.83 -19.04
N SER A 99 2.08 -8.43 -20.08
CA SER A 99 1.62 -8.39 -21.46
C SER A 99 1.45 -9.80 -22.03
N GLU A 100 2.28 -10.75 -21.61
CA GLU A 100 2.22 -12.15 -22.02
C GLU A 100 1.09 -12.90 -21.29
N GLU A 101 0.94 -12.65 -19.99
CA GLU A 101 0.00 -13.35 -19.10
C GLU A 101 -1.37 -12.67 -18.99
N GLY A 102 -1.57 -11.50 -19.61
CA GLY A 102 -2.82 -10.75 -19.55
C GLY A 102 -3.09 -10.07 -18.21
N TYR A 103 -2.06 -9.86 -17.35
CA TYR A 103 -2.21 -9.23 -16.05
C TYR A 103 -2.31 -7.72 -16.16
N ARG A 104 -3.33 -7.15 -15.49
CA ARG A 104 -3.57 -5.70 -15.48
C ARG A 104 -3.82 -5.18 -14.08
N SER A 105 -3.34 -3.98 -13.80
CA SER A 105 -3.57 -3.24 -12.55
C SER A 105 -3.74 -1.76 -12.87
N PHE A 106 -4.75 -1.11 -12.30
CA PHE A 106 -5.04 0.31 -12.53
C PHE A 106 -5.03 0.67 -14.03
N GLY A 107 -5.88 0.03 -14.80
CA GLY A 107 -6.07 0.31 -16.23
C GLY A 107 -4.91 -0.10 -17.14
N GLY A 108 -3.69 -0.27 -16.64
CA GLY A 108 -2.49 -0.64 -17.38
C GLY A 108 -2.04 -2.08 -17.16
N THR A 109 -1.11 -2.55 -17.98
CA THR A 109 -0.46 -3.87 -17.84
C THR A 109 0.63 -3.82 -16.77
N GLY A 110 0.78 -4.89 -15.99
CA GLY A 110 1.77 -4.99 -14.93
C GLY A 110 1.36 -4.32 -13.61
N SER A 111 2.12 -4.58 -12.55
CA SER A 111 1.87 -4.08 -11.20
C SER A 111 2.24 -2.60 -11.05
N VAL A 112 1.42 -1.87 -10.31
CA VAL A 112 1.79 -0.58 -9.73
C VAL A 112 2.36 -0.85 -8.35
N ILE A 113 3.55 -0.37 -8.08
CA ILE A 113 4.27 -0.55 -6.82
C ILE A 113 4.47 0.79 -6.11
N ILE A 114 4.47 0.71 -4.78
CA ILE A 114 4.83 1.84 -3.90
C ILE A 114 6.20 1.52 -3.34
N TYR A 115 7.18 2.39 -3.56
CA TYR A 115 8.54 2.14 -3.13
C TYR A 115 9.20 3.39 -2.57
N ASP A 116 10.12 3.18 -1.63
CA ASP A 116 10.87 4.24 -0.96
C ASP A 116 12.38 3.97 -1.05
N PRO A 117 13.10 4.61 -2.00
CA PRO A 117 14.54 4.46 -2.11
C PRO A 117 15.25 5.05 -0.88
N PRO A 118 16.26 4.36 -0.30
CA PRO A 118 16.89 4.77 0.96
C PRO A 118 17.61 6.12 0.91
N ASP A 119 18.04 6.55 -0.26
CA ASP A 119 18.78 7.79 -0.45
C ASP A 119 17.88 8.99 -0.83
N ARG A 120 16.57 8.79 -0.83
CA ARG A 120 15.59 9.81 -1.18
C ARG A 120 14.86 10.34 0.05
N VAL A 121 14.71 11.66 0.12
CA VAL A 121 13.87 12.33 1.12
C VAL A 121 12.55 12.72 0.48
N GLY A 122 11.45 12.37 1.10
CA GLY A 122 10.09 12.73 0.65
C GLY A 122 9.12 11.56 0.76
N SER A 123 7.94 11.71 0.17
CA SER A 123 6.93 10.66 0.15
C SER A 123 7.34 9.50 -0.75
N PRO A 124 6.92 8.27 -0.44
CA PRO A 124 7.10 7.12 -1.32
C PRO A 124 6.60 7.37 -2.74
N ILE A 125 7.20 6.70 -3.70
CA ILE A 125 6.87 6.81 -5.12
C ILE A 125 5.85 5.73 -5.49
N ILE A 126 4.83 6.09 -6.29
CA ILE A 126 3.81 5.16 -6.80
C ILE A 126 3.97 5.11 -8.31
N HIS A 127 4.63 4.09 -8.85
CA HIS A 127 4.87 3.92 -10.29
C HIS A 127 4.70 2.46 -10.71
N ARG A 128 4.64 2.24 -12.03
CA ARG A 128 4.47 0.92 -12.62
C ARG A 128 5.82 0.24 -12.87
N ALA A 129 5.90 -1.06 -12.53
CA ALA A 129 7.07 -1.89 -12.80
C ALA A 129 7.06 -2.35 -14.28
N HIS A 130 8.05 -1.94 -15.06
CA HIS A 130 8.12 -2.24 -16.49
C HIS A 130 8.82 -3.54 -16.79
N PHE A 131 10.03 -3.75 -16.28
CA PHE A 131 10.80 -4.98 -16.42
C PHE A 131 11.80 -5.11 -15.28
N HIS A 132 12.29 -6.33 -15.07
CA HIS A 132 13.33 -6.62 -14.08
C HIS A 132 14.71 -6.62 -14.75
N VAL A 133 15.72 -6.14 -14.05
CA VAL A 133 17.13 -6.16 -14.47
C VAL A 133 18.00 -6.83 -13.42
N GLU A 134 19.12 -7.41 -13.88
CA GLU A 134 20.15 -7.98 -13.02
C GLU A 134 21.35 -7.03 -12.91
N ALA A 135 22.12 -7.15 -11.83
CA ALA A 135 23.34 -6.35 -11.64
C ALA A 135 24.29 -6.49 -12.84
N GLY A 136 24.76 -5.36 -13.36
CA GLY A 136 25.63 -5.31 -14.53
C GLY A 136 24.93 -5.45 -15.88
N GLU A 137 23.61 -5.61 -15.91
CA GLU A 137 22.85 -5.73 -17.16
C GLU A 137 22.82 -4.39 -17.90
N ASN A 138 23.15 -4.42 -19.20
CA ASN A 138 22.84 -3.35 -20.13
C ASN A 138 21.33 -3.41 -20.46
N TRP A 139 20.53 -2.64 -19.73
CA TRP A 139 19.09 -2.64 -19.92
C TRP A 139 18.60 -1.66 -21.00
N TYR A 140 19.50 -0.84 -21.55
CA TYR A 140 19.19 0.11 -22.63
C TYR A 140 18.58 -0.61 -23.84
N ASP A 141 19.14 -1.76 -24.24
CA ASP A 141 18.72 -2.50 -25.43
C ASP A 141 17.31 -3.13 -25.29
N ARG A 142 16.86 -3.33 -24.07
CA ARG A 142 15.50 -3.85 -23.77
C ARG A 142 14.46 -2.75 -23.54
N ALA A 143 14.93 -1.55 -23.23
CA ALA A 143 14.06 -0.45 -22.89
C ALA A 143 13.30 0.10 -24.11
N ASN A 144 12.11 0.64 -23.88
CA ASN A 144 11.43 1.38 -24.92
C ASN A 144 12.17 2.72 -25.17
N PRO A 145 12.69 2.95 -26.40
CA PRO A 145 13.46 4.15 -26.70
C PRO A 145 12.70 5.46 -26.44
N ALA A 146 11.37 5.44 -26.55
CA ALA A 146 10.53 6.61 -26.28
C ALA A 146 10.58 7.07 -24.82
N TYR A 147 11.06 6.23 -23.88
CA TYR A 147 11.16 6.53 -22.44
C TYR A 147 12.58 6.75 -21.96
N LEU A 148 13.52 6.89 -22.92
CA LEU A 148 14.93 7.16 -22.66
C LEU A 148 15.29 8.63 -22.98
N ASN A 149 16.41 9.08 -22.45
CA ASN A 149 16.98 10.41 -22.70
C ASN A 149 18.48 10.33 -23.02
N ALA A 150 18.93 9.16 -23.51
CA ALA A 150 20.31 8.85 -23.83
C ALA A 150 20.35 8.03 -25.11
N ASP A 151 21.49 8.06 -25.81
CA ASP A 151 21.67 7.35 -27.07
C ASP A 151 22.28 5.94 -26.88
N ASP A 152 22.81 5.67 -25.68
CA ASP A 152 23.42 4.40 -25.30
C ASP A 152 23.38 4.20 -23.77
N CYS A 153 23.83 3.02 -23.31
CA CYS A 153 23.92 2.67 -21.90
C CYS A 153 24.96 3.52 -21.16
N GLU A 154 26.04 3.93 -21.79
CA GLU A 154 27.12 4.69 -21.13
C GLU A 154 26.66 6.12 -20.76
N SER A 155 25.80 6.69 -21.59
CA SER A 155 25.21 8.01 -21.34
C SER A 155 23.92 7.97 -20.52
N LEU A 156 23.40 6.76 -20.25
CA LEU A 156 22.18 6.55 -19.49
C LEU A 156 22.49 6.34 -17.99
N SER A 157 21.89 7.14 -17.14
CA SER A 157 22.00 6.93 -15.70
C SER A 157 21.51 5.55 -15.27
N ASN A 158 22.20 4.94 -14.30
CA ASN A 158 21.91 3.61 -13.80
C ASN A 158 22.01 2.49 -14.88
N CYS A 159 22.75 2.71 -15.96
CA CYS A 159 23.09 1.70 -16.95
C CYS A 159 24.63 1.60 -17.08
N PRO A 160 25.23 0.41 -16.98
CA PRO A 160 24.58 -0.87 -16.62
C PRO A 160 23.91 -0.82 -15.24
N ALA A 161 22.95 -1.72 -15.00
CA ALA A 161 22.22 -1.75 -13.73
C ALA A 161 23.20 -1.92 -12.55
N PRO A 162 23.21 -1.01 -11.56
CA PRO A 162 24.14 -1.10 -10.43
C PRO A 162 23.82 -2.27 -9.48
N HIS A 163 22.65 -2.81 -9.54
CA HIS A 163 22.16 -3.96 -8.77
C HIS A 163 20.87 -4.50 -9.38
N ASP A 164 20.43 -5.67 -8.94
CA ASP A 164 19.14 -6.26 -9.30
C ASP A 164 17.98 -5.36 -8.88
N GLY A 165 16.93 -5.31 -9.70
CA GLY A 165 15.74 -4.52 -9.38
C GLY A 165 14.80 -4.33 -10.56
N PHE A 166 13.77 -3.53 -10.33
CA PHE A 166 12.78 -3.22 -11.34
C PHE A 166 13.02 -1.83 -11.95
N ILE A 167 12.88 -1.75 -13.26
CA ILE A 167 12.80 -0.47 -13.97
C ILE A 167 11.34 -0.02 -13.91
N THR A 168 11.13 1.22 -13.47
CA THR A 168 9.82 1.78 -13.15
C THR A 168 9.54 3.05 -13.93
N LYS A 169 8.25 3.37 -14.11
CA LYS A 169 7.80 4.60 -14.73
C LYS A 169 6.39 4.96 -14.25
N GLY A 170 6.15 6.23 -13.98
CA GLY A 170 4.79 6.75 -13.82
C GLY A 170 4.04 6.73 -15.17
N ASP A 171 2.77 6.34 -15.16
CA ASP A 171 1.99 6.16 -16.40
C ASP A 171 1.93 7.46 -17.22
N ALA A 172 1.80 8.62 -16.55
CA ALA A 172 1.84 9.94 -17.18
C ALA A 172 3.25 10.48 -17.44
N ASN A 173 4.31 9.84 -16.92
CA ASN A 173 5.67 10.33 -17.10
C ASN A 173 6.20 9.96 -18.50
N SER A 174 7.01 10.83 -19.06
CA SER A 174 7.65 10.63 -20.38
C SER A 174 8.85 9.69 -20.35
N ARG A 175 9.41 9.38 -19.17
CA ARG A 175 10.67 8.64 -19.01
C ARG A 175 10.62 7.65 -17.86
N TYR A 176 11.50 6.64 -17.93
CA TYR A 176 11.77 5.78 -16.79
C TYR A 176 12.37 6.56 -15.61
N ASP A 177 12.08 6.10 -14.41
CA ASP A 177 12.60 6.74 -13.19
C ASP A 177 14.12 6.64 -13.13
N GLN A 178 14.68 5.53 -13.61
CA GLN A 178 16.11 5.28 -13.69
C GLN A 178 16.81 6.19 -14.70
N ALA A 179 16.15 6.49 -15.81
CA ALA A 179 16.64 7.44 -16.81
C ALA A 179 16.55 8.90 -16.33
N SER A 180 15.66 9.20 -15.40
CA SER A 180 15.44 10.55 -14.85
C SER A 180 16.17 10.79 -13.51
N ASN A 181 16.98 9.85 -13.05
CA ASN A 181 17.63 9.87 -11.73
C ASN A 181 16.67 10.03 -10.53
N ILE A 182 15.43 9.59 -10.68
CA ILE A 182 14.46 9.57 -9.59
C ILE A 182 14.84 8.48 -8.58
N ALA A 183 15.24 7.32 -9.09
CA ALA A 183 15.72 6.16 -8.32
C ALA A 183 16.64 5.29 -9.17
N GLY A 184 17.48 4.47 -8.54
CA GLY A 184 18.09 3.29 -9.17
C GLY A 184 17.03 2.20 -9.46
N PRO A 185 17.42 1.03 -10.05
CA PRO A 185 16.51 -0.10 -10.18
C PRO A 185 15.88 -0.44 -8.83
N VAL A 186 14.55 -0.55 -8.78
CA VAL A 186 13.82 -0.68 -7.51
C VAL A 186 14.00 -2.08 -6.95
N ARG A 187 14.61 -2.19 -5.77
CA ARG A 187 14.78 -3.48 -5.08
C ARG A 187 13.45 -3.93 -4.48
N PRO A 188 13.17 -5.26 -4.45
CA PRO A 188 11.97 -5.75 -3.76
C PRO A 188 11.83 -5.28 -2.32
N GLY A 189 12.93 -5.13 -1.60
CA GLY A 189 12.93 -4.65 -0.22
C GLY A 189 12.65 -3.16 -0.03
N TRP A 190 12.44 -2.40 -1.09
CA TRP A 190 12.00 -1.00 -1.04
C TRP A 190 10.50 -0.83 -1.25
N VAL A 191 9.80 -1.90 -1.61
CA VAL A 191 8.36 -1.97 -1.90
C VAL A 191 7.54 -2.31 -0.65
#